data_31133e2db6ceb3e20830601d44c21b95
#
_entry.id   31133e2db6ceb3e20830601d44c21b95
#
_cell.length_a   1.000
_cell.length_b   1.000
_cell.length_c   1.000
_cell.angle_alpha   90.00
_cell.angle_beta   90.00
_cell.angle_gamma   90.00
#
_symmetry.space_group_name_H-M   'P 1'
#
loop_
_entity.id
_entity.type
_entity.pdbx_description
1 polymer ?
#
loop_
_entity_poly.entity_id
_entity_poly.type
_entity_poly.pdbx_seq_one_letter_code
_entity_poly.pdbx_strand_id
1 'polypeptide(L)'
;MTKEEFRTKKEIINSKMNELKNEMIKLEKEYIESNAKYPIGSKVCITTPASVYTSLHDLTGVTVPETKQYAYIVGYDISYLCDIKPLFKKINKDGSVSKVNLYVNLENVVIELVQGHEEGRSRNS
;
A
#
# COMPACT_ATOMS: atom_id res chain seq x y z
N MET A 1 -42.07 25.25 -3.23
CA MET A 1 -41.46 24.23 -2.34
C MET A 1 -41.35 24.79 -0.92
N THR A 2 -41.87 24.06 0.03
CA THR A 2 -41.73 24.44 1.44
C THR A 2 -40.36 24.02 1.97
N LYS A 3 -40.00 24.58 3.12
CA LYS A 3 -38.77 24.23 3.82
C LYS A 3 -38.74 22.74 4.18
N GLU A 4 -39.91 22.21 4.59
CA GLU A 4 -40.02 20.79 4.94
C GLU A 4 -39.86 19.87 3.73
N GLU A 5 -40.44 20.23 2.61
CA GLU A 5 -40.29 19.49 1.38
C GLU A 5 -38.82 19.46 0.94
N PHE A 6 -38.13 20.58 1.02
CA PHE A 6 -36.72 20.67 0.69
C PHE A 6 -35.89 19.75 1.61
N ARG A 7 -36.17 19.81 2.92
CA ARG A 7 -35.47 18.99 3.91
C ARG A 7 -35.64 17.50 3.61
N THR A 8 -36.88 17.09 3.35
CA THR A 8 -37.18 15.68 3.05
C THR A 8 -36.47 15.20 1.81
N LYS A 9 -36.50 15.99 0.74
CA LYS A 9 -35.79 15.66 -0.52
C LYS A 9 -34.30 15.59 -0.32
N LYS A 10 -33.76 16.52 0.48
CA LYS A 10 -32.34 16.54 0.78
C LYS A 10 -31.90 15.29 1.54
N GLU A 11 -32.71 14.84 2.50
CA GLU A 11 -32.43 13.63 3.26
C GLU A 11 -32.43 12.39 2.36
N ILE A 12 -33.37 12.30 1.44
CA ILE A 12 -33.44 11.20 0.48
C ILE A 12 -32.18 11.17 -0.37
N ILE A 13 -31.77 12.31 -0.88
CA ILE A 13 -30.56 12.41 -1.71
C ILE A 13 -29.32 12.02 -0.91
N ASN A 14 -29.22 12.50 0.34
CA ASN A 14 -28.09 12.16 1.20
C ASN A 14 -28.03 10.66 1.48
N SER A 15 -29.19 10.03 1.69
CA SER A 15 -29.25 8.57 1.88
C SER A 15 -28.75 7.83 0.66
N LYS A 16 -29.17 8.26 -0.54
CA LYS A 16 -28.72 7.66 -1.79
C LYS A 16 -27.22 7.84 -1.99
N MET A 17 -26.68 9.01 -1.65
CA MET A 17 -25.25 9.27 -1.74
C MET A 17 -24.47 8.35 -0.81
N ASN A 18 -24.96 8.13 0.40
CA ASN A 18 -24.33 7.23 1.35
C ASN A 18 -24.35 5.78 0.85
N GLU A 19 -25.47 5.36 0.27
CA GLU A 19 -25.55 4.02 -0.32
C GLU A 19 -24.53 3.83 -1.44
N LEU A 20 -24.43 4.80 -2.35
CA LEU A 20 -23.48 4.76 -3.46
C LEU A 20 -22.05 4.77 -2.95
N LYS A 21 -21.77 5.55 -1.93
CA LYS A 21 -20.46 5.60 -1.30
C LYS A 21 -20.07 4.24 -0.71
N ASN A 22 -21.00 3.59 -0.04
CA ASN A 22 -20.79 2.26 0.53
C ASN A 22 -20.56 1.21 -0.56
N GLU A 23 -21.32 1.31 -1.65
CA GLU A 23 -21.12 0.43 -2.81
C GLU A 23 -19.74 0.61 -3.43
N MET A 24 -19.26 1.85 -3.51
CA MET A 24 -17.93 2.13 -4.03
C MET A 24 -16.84 1.52 -3.15
N ILE A 25 -16.97 1.69 -1.83
CA ILE A 25 -16.03 1.10 -0.87
C ILE A 25 -15.98 -0.42 -1.02
N LYS A 26 -17.15 -1.04 -1.16
CA LYS A 26 -17.24 -2.48 -1.34
C LYS A 26 -16.60 -2.93 -2.65
N LEU A 27 -16.86 -2.20 -3.72
CA LEU A 27 -16.28 -2.49 -5.03
C LEU A 27 -14.76 -2.39 -5.02
N GLU A 28 -14.24 -1.33 -4.42
CA GLU A 28 -12.79 -1.14 -4.29
C GLU A 28 -12.15 -2.26 -3.51
N LYS A 29 -12.79 -2.69 -2.43
CA LYS A 29 -12.31 -3.80 -1.62
C LYS A 29 -12.27 -5.10 -2.42
N GLU A 30 -13.31 -5.39 -3.18
CA GLU A 30 -13.37 -6.57 -4.03
C GLU A 30 -12.28 -6.53 -5.11
N TYR A 31 -12.06 -5.37 -5.69
CA TYR A 31 -11.04 -5.18 -6.71
C TYR A 31 -9.63 -5.42 -6.14
N ILE A 32 -9.36 -4.89 -4.96
CA ILE A 32 -8.08 -5.09 -4.27
C ILE A 32 -7.89 -6.56 -3.92
N GLU A 33 -8.89 -7.20 -3.35
CA GLU A 33 -8.81 -8.61 -2.96
C GLU A 33 -8.56 -9.53 -4.17
N SER A 34 -9.14 -9.18 -5.31
CA SER A 34 -9.00 -9.98 -6.53
C SER A 34 -7.64 -9.82 -7.21
N ASN A 35 -6.98 -8.69 -7.03
CA ASN A 35 -5.79 -8.33 -7.79
C ASN A 35 -4.53 -8.09 -6.95
N ALA A 36 -4.67 -8.00 -5.64
CA ALA A 36 -3.53 -7.79 -4.76
C ALA A 36 -2.59 -9.00 -4.80
N LYS A 37 -1.32 -8.71 -5.02
CA LYS A 37 -0.30 -9.75 -5.10
C LYS A 37 -0.02 -10.38 -3.74
N TYR A 38 -0.13 -9.60 -2.67
CA TYR A 38 0.16 -10.04 -1.31
C TYR A 38 -1.01 -9.69 -0.40
N PRO A 39 -1.35 -10.55 0.57
CA PRO A 39 -2.41 -10.21 1.54
C PRO A 39 -2.04 -9.00 2.40
N ILE A 40 -3.03 -8.23 2.80
CA ILE A 40 -2.84 -7.15 3.77
C ILE A 40 -2.33 -7.78 5.08
N GLY A 41 -1.34 -7.15 5.68
CA GLY A 41 -0.68 -7.67 6.87
C GLY A 41 0.59 -8.46 6.57
N SER A 42 0.90 -8.69 5.30
CA SER A 42 2.10 -9.42 4.91
C SER A 42 3.35 -8.62 5.23
N LYS A 43 4.38 -9.32 5.70
CA LYS A 43 5.72 -8.76 5.85
C LYS A 43 6.48 -9.03 4.57
N VAL A 44 7.10 -8.01 4.01
CA VAL A 44 7.83 -8.10 2.76
C VAL A 44 9.24 -7.56 2.91
N CYS A 45 10.14 -8.05 2.07
CA CYS A 45 11.48 -7.51 1.90
C CYS A 45 11.51 -6.76 0.58
N ILE A 46 11.89 -5.50 0.62
CA ILE A 46 11.98 -4.64 -0.55
C ILE A 46 13.47 -4.47 -0.86
N THR A 47 13.90 -5.00 -1.99
CA THR A 47 15.27 -4.94 -2.43
C THR A 47 15.41 -3.88 -3.52
N THR A 48 16.20 -2.85 -3.23
CA THR A 48 16.54 -1.83 -4.22
C THR A 48 17.89 -2.20 -4.81
N PRO A 49 17.99 -2.41 -6.12
CA PRO A 49 19.26 -2.85 -6.73
C PRO A 49 20.34 -1.78 -6.65
N ALA A 50 21.58 -2.21 -6.71
CA ALA A 50 22.70 -1.30 -6.79
C ALA A 50 22.59 -0.45 -8.06
N SER A 51 22.99 0.80 -7.96
CA SER A 51 22.95 1.72 -9.09
C SER A 51 24.18 2.61 -9.11
N VAL A 52 24.43 3.22 -10.27
CA VAL A 52 25.50 4.21 -10.42
C VAL A 52 24.86 5.55 -10.72
N TYR A 53 25.17 6.53 -9.89
CA TYR A 53 24.69 7.88 -10.05
C TYR A 53 25.83 8.80 -10.51
N THR A 54 25.60 9.52 -11.60
CA THR A 54 26.56 10.47 -12.13
C THR A 54 25.92 11.84 -12.20
N SER A 55 26.53 12.85 -11.56
CA SER A 55 26.04 14.21 -11.62
C SER A 55 26.69 14.97 -12.78
N LEU A 56 26.11 16.12 -13.13
CA LEU A 56 26.67 17.02 -14.14
C LEU A 56 28.02 17.59 -13.74
N HIS A 57 28.30 17.63 -12.45
CA HIS A 57 29.54 18.22 -11.91
C HIS A 57 30.57 17.16 -11.54
N ASP A 58 30.17 15.93 -11.42
CA ASP A 58 31.06 14.83 -11.07
C ASP A 58 30.83 13.68 -12.05
N LEU A 59 31.77 13.51 -12.95
CA LEU A 59 31.69 12.52 -14.00
C LEU A 59 32.21 11.14 -13.54
N THR A 60 32.75 11.06 -12.33
CA THR A 60 33.27 9.78 -11.82
C THR A 60 32.17 8.81 -11.42
N GLY A 61 31.00 9.35 -11.10
CA GLY A 61 29.87 8.54 -10.64
C GLY A 61 30.00 8.12 -9.18
N VAL A 62 28.86 7.86 -8.57
CA VAL A 62 28.79 7.34 -7.22
C VAL A 62 28.02 6.04 -7.26
N THR A 63 28.62 4.96 -6.76
CA THR A 63 27.94 3.68 -6.68
C THR A 63 27.06 3.64 -5.43
N VAL A 64 25.77 3.41 -5.63
CA VAL A 64 24.83 3.21 -4.52
C VAL A 64 24.65 1.71 -4.38
N PRO A 65 24.99 1.13 -3.23
CA PRO A 65 24.90 -0.31 -3.05
C PRO A 65 23.45 -0.79 -3.00
N GLU A 66 23.25 -2.07 -3.25
CA GLU A 66 21.99 -2.72 -3.07
C GLU A 66 21.55 -2.58 -1.61
N THR A 67 20.28 -2.24 -1.42
CA THR A 67 19.70 -2.12 -0.07
C THR A 67 18.49 -3.02 0.07
N LYS A 68 18.30 -3.55 1.27
CA LYS A 68 17.12 -4.33 1.61
C LYS A 68 16.40 -3.66 2.76
N GLN A 69 15.09 -3.61 2.67
CA GLN A 69 14.25 -2.94 3.63
C GLN A 69 13.03 -3.81 3.89
N TYR A 70 12.66 -3.93 5.15
CA TYR A 70 11.50 -4.73 5.54
C TYR A 70 10.34 -3.82 5.91
N ALA A 71 9.14 -4.24 5.52
CA ALA A 71 7.94 -3.47 5.79
C ALA A 71 6.72 -4.38 5.86
N TYR A 72 5.63 -3.84 6.42
CA TYR A 72 4.33 -4.49 6.36
C TYR A 72 3.47 -3.82 5.31
N ILE A 73 2.74 -4.64 4.55
CA ILE A 73 1.70 -4.13 3.66
C ILE A 73 0.46 -3.91 4.51
N VAL A 74 0.03 -2.65 4.64
CA VAL A 74 -1.11 -2.30 5.49
C VAL A 74 -2.36 -2.00 4.68
N GLY A 75 -2.25 -1.97 3.37
CA GLY A 75 -3.36 -1.71 2.49
C GLY A 75 -2.89 -1.55 1.05
N TYR A 76 -3.81 -1.20 0.20
CA TYR A 76 -3.54 -0.91 -1.20
C TYR A 76 -4.28 0.36 -1.59
N ASP A 77 -3.66 1.13 -2.47
CA ASP A 77 -4.26 2.31 -3.05
C ASP A 77 -4.60 2.03 -4.51
N ILE A 78 -5.70 2.59 -4.99
CA ILE A 78 -6.11 2.46 -6.38
C ILE A 78 -5.88 3.81 -7.03
N SER A 79 -5.03 3.83 -8.06
CA SER A 79 -4.71 5.06 -8.77
C SER A 79 -5.85 5.49 -9.68
N TYR A 80 -5.74 6.71 -10.21
CA TYR A 80 -6.70 7.24 -11.18
C TYR A 80 -6.85 6.32 -12.39
N LEU A 81 -5.78 5.62 -12.78
CA LEU A 81 -5.80 4.67 -13.90
C LEU A 81 -6.17 3.26 -13.46
N CYS A 82 -6.68 3.10 -12.24
CA CYS A 82 -7.10 1.83 -11.66
C CYS A 82 -5.97 0.84 -11.43
N ASP A 83 -4.75 1.33 -11.29
CA ASP A 83 -3.61 0.52 -10.87
C ASP A 83 -3.58 0.38 -9.35
N ILE A 84 -3.24 -0.81 -8.88
CA ILE A 84 -3.17 -1.10 -7.46
C ILE A 84 -1.73 -0.94 -6.98
N LYS A 85 -1.53 -0.14 -5.93
CA LYS A 85 -0.22 0.09 -5.31
C LYS A 85 -0.27 -0.35 -3.85
N PRO A 86 0.68 -1.15 -3.41
CA PRO A 86 0.74 -1.49 -1.99
C PRO A 86 1.14 -0.29 -1.14
N LEU A 87 0.56 -0.21 0.04
CA LEU A 87 0.89 0.80 1.04
C LEU A 87 1.69 0.13 2.14
N PHE A 88 2.86 0.67 2.43
CA PHE A 88 3.80 0.08 3.37
C PHE A 88 3.92 0.89 4.64
N LYS A 89 4.16 0.21 5.75
CA LYS A 89 4.58 0.84 7.00
C LYS A 89 5.85 0.19 7.49
N LYS A 90 6.70 0.99 8.14
CA LYS A 90 7.95 0.51 8.71
C LYS A 90 7.68 -0.49 9.82
N ILE A 91 8.68 -1.28 10.14
CA ILE A 91 8.62 -2.26 11.22
C ILE A 91 9.41 -1.69 12.41
N ASN A 92 8.78 -1.68 13.58
CA ASN A 92 9.43 -1.28 14.83
C ASN A 92 10.44 -2.33 15.27
N LYS A 93 11.34 -1.96 16.18
CA LYS A 93 12.36 -2.89 16.69
C LYS A 93 11.77 -4.13 17.33
N ASP A 94 10.57 -4.03 17.90
CA ASP A 94 9.87 -5.16 18.52
C ASP A 94 9.09 -6.01 17.52
N GLY A 95 9.12 -5.67 16.24
CA GLY A 95 8.42 -6.39 15.18
C GLY A 95 7.01 -5.89 14.90
N SER A 96 6.51 -4.94 15.67
CA SER A 96 5.16 -4.41 15.44
C SER A 96 5.14 -3.40 14.29
N VAL A 97 3.93 -3.11 13.80
CA VAL A 97 3.74 -2.15 12.72
C VAL A 97 3.95 -0.73 13.25
N SER A 98 4.85 0.02 12.64
CA SER A 98 5.08 1.43 12.96
C SER A 98 3.91 2.28 12.48
N LYS A 99 3.73 3.45 13.09
CA LYS A 99 2.80 4.45 12.59
C LYS A 99 3.37 5.22 11.41
N VAL A 100 4.66 5.04 11.13
CA VAL A 100 5.35 5.76 10.06
C VAL A 100 5.13 5.06 8.73
N ASN A 101 4.58 5.80 7.76
CA ASN A 101 4.43 5.30 6.40
C ASN A 101 5.79 5.21 5.72
N LEU A 102 5.97 4.17 4.94
CA LEU A 102 7.17 3.98 4.14
C LEU A 102 6.79 4.19 2.67
N TYR A 103 7.40 5.20 2.07
CA TYR A 103 7.18 5.49 0.65
C TYR A 103 8.26 4.80 -0.17
N VAL A 104 7.84 3.96 -1.09
CA VAL A 104 8.74 3.17 -1.92
C VAL A 104 8.52 3.53 -3.38
N ASN A 105 9.61 3.87 -4.07
CA ASN A 105 9.57 3.98 -5.53
C ASN A 105 9.58 2.57 -6.09
N LEU A 106 8.47 2.15 -6.69
CA LEU A 106 8.28 0.79 -7.16
C LEU A 106 9.04 0.47 -8.45
N GLU A 107 9.67 1.47 -9.07
CA GLU A 107 10.50 1.23 -10.24
C GLU A 107 11.78 0.51 -9.84
N ASN A 108 12.08 -0.58 -10.52
CA ASN A 108 13.33 -1.33 -10.36
C ASN A 108 13.57 -1.92 -8.97
N VAL A 109 12.53 -2.07 -8.15
CA VAL A 109 12.66 -2.75 -6.87
C VAL A 109 12.07 -4.16 -6.97
N VAL A 110 12.59 -5.06 -6.16
CA VAL A 110 12.06 -6.42 -6.03
C VAL A 110 11.41 -6.53 -4.67
N ILE A 111 10.16 -6.98 -4.67
CA ILE A 111 9.39 -7.17 -3.44
C ILE A 111 9.16 -8.66 -3.27
N GLU A 112 9.60 -9.20 -2.15
CA GLU A 112 9.46 -10.61 -1.84
C GLU A 112 8.76 -10.80 -0.50
N LEU A 113 7.88 -11.79 -0.45
CA LEU A 113 7.18 -12.15 0.79
C LEU A 113 8.19 -12.76 1.77
N VAL A 114 8.20 -12.25 3.00
CA VAL A 114 9.02 -12.83 4.05
C VAL A 114 8.24 -13.97 4.69
N GLN A 115 8.77 -15.18 4.61
CA GLN A 115 8.16 -16.36 5.18
C GLN A 115 8.70 -16.54 6.57
N GLY A 116 7.85 -16.50 7.49
CA GLY A 116 8.19 -16.44 8.78
C GLY A 116 8.43 -17.56 9.64
N HIS A 117 8.46 -17.23 9.46
CA HIS A 117 8.54 -17.46 9.97
C HIS A 117 8.03 -18.14 10.29
N GLU A 118 7.95 -18.01 9.97
CA GLU A 118 7.59 -18.55 9.90
C GLU A 118 7.78 -19.26 9.99
N GLU A 119 8.00 -19.21 10.14
CA GLU A 119 8.16 -19.78 10.05
C GLU A 119 8.21 -20.27 10.34
N GLY A 120 8.34 -20.39 10.77
CA GLY A 120 8.23 -20.82 10.88
C GLY A 120 7.87 -21.14 11.20
N ARG A 121 7.67 -21.11 11.49
CA ARG A 121 7.21 -21.55 11.61
C ARG A 121 7.04 -22.40 11.53
N SER A 122 7.25 -22.35 11.52
CA SER A 122 7.15 -23.08 11.39
C SER A 122 7.48 -23.81 11.65
N ARG A 123 7.77 -23.74 11.84
CA ARG A 123 8.14 -24.29 12.10
C ARG A 123 8.20 -24.93 12.60
N ASN A 124 8.17 -24.69 12.75
CA ASN A 124 8.18 -25.14 13.16
C ASN A 124 8.09 -25.34 13.44
N SER A 125 8.30 -25.04 13.55
CA SER A 125 8.20 -25.06 13.75
C SER A 125 7.95 -25.49 13.92
#